data_93c02fdc815a30b468f784cb8831f103
#
_entry.id   93c02fdc815a30b468f784cb8831f103
#
_cell.length_a   1.000
_cell.length_b   1.000
_cell.length_c   1.000
_cell.angle_alpha   90.00
_cell.angle_beta   90.00
_cell.angle_gamma   90.00
#
_symmetry.space_group_name_H-M   'P 1'
#
loop_
_entity.id
_entity.type
_entity.pdbx_description
1 polymer ?
#
loop_
_entity_poly.entity_id
_entity_poly.type
_entity_poly.pdbx_seq_one_letter_code
_entity_poly.pdbx_strand_id
1 'polypeptide(L)'
;MNIDSIHNGVVLDHIQAGKSMEIYKYLHLDQLDCSVAIIKNVRSGRMGKKDIIKIDSPMDLDLDVLGYIDANITVNIIRDGVRVEKKKLELPKQLVNILKCKNPRCITTAEDQLDSIFLLSDAEKHTYRCAYCETAIDKKF
;
A
#
# COMPACT_ATOMS: atom_id res chain seq x y z
N MET A 1 -23.43 3.47 11.05
CA MET A 1 -22.95 4.27 9.93
C MET A 1 -23.30 3.58 8.62
N ASN A 2 -24.08 4.22 7.79
CA ASN A 2 -24.48 3.66 6.50
C ASN A 2 -23.62 4.28 5.40
N ILE A 3 -22.82 3.45 4.77
CA ILE A 3 -22.03 3.84 3.60
C ILE A 3 -22.48 2.94 2.45
N ASP A 4 -22.83 3.54 1.34
CA ASP A 4 -23.31 2.80 0.18
C ASP A 4 -22.29 1.77 -0.29
N SER A 5 -22.80 0.63 -0.73
CA SER A 5 -21.96 -0.42 -1.28
C SER A 5 -21.34 0.01 -2.61
N ILE A 6 -20.10 -0.38 -2.83
CA ILE A 6 -19.42 -0.17 -4.11
C ILE A 6 -20.08 -1.03 -5.17
N HIS A 7 -20.37 -0.43 -6.33
CA HIS A 7 -20.96 -1.16 -7.46
C HIS A 7 -19.87 -1.69 -8.40
N ASN A 8 -18.95 -0.83 -8.82
CA ASN A 8 -17.78 -1.22 -9.61
C ASN A 8 -16.57 -0.49 -9.04
N GLY A 9 -15.67 -1.20 -8.43
CA GLY A 9 -14.51 -0.57 -7.83
C GLY A 9 -13.68 -1.52 -7.00
N VAL A 10 -13.02 -0.95 -5.98
CA VAL A 10 -12.06 -1.67 -5.14
C VAL A 10 -12.34 -1.38 -3.68
N VAL A 11 -12.30 -2.42 -2.86
CA VAL A 11 -12.38 -2.28 -1.39
C VAL A 11 -11.10 -2.82 -0.78
N LEU A 12 -10.38 -1.96 -0.07
CA LEU A 12 -9.20 -2.35 0.69
C LEU A 12 -9.63 -2.61 2.13
N ASP A 13 -9.55 -3.85 2.55
CA ASP A 13 -9.96 -4.28 3.88
C ASP A 13 -8.77 -4.80 4.70
N HIS A 14 -8.97 -4.98 5.98
CA HIS A 14 -7.96 -5.45 6.92
C HIS A 14 -6.71 -4.54 6.99
N ILE A 15 -6.93 -3.24 6.77
CA ILE A 15 -5.88 -2.25 6.94
C ILE A 15 -5.66 -2.06 8.44
N GLN A 16 -4.43 -2.12 8.91
CA GLN A 16 -4.12 -1.83 10.31
C GLN A 16 -4.62 -0.43 10.66
N ALA A 17 -5.33 -0.31 11.77
CA ALA A 17 -5.87 0.96 12.23
C ALA A 17 -4.76 2.02 12.31
N GLY A 18 -5.00 3.16 11.68
CA GLY A 18 -4.03 4.26 11.60
C GLY A 18 -3.23 4.33 10.30
N LYS A 19 -3.25 3.29 9.46
CA LYS A 19 -2.48 3.28 8.21
C LYS A 19 -3.24 3.71 6.97
N SER A 20 -4.56 3.91 7.07
CA SER A 20 -5.38 4.29 5.93
C SER A 20 -4.94 5.60 5.28
N MET A 21 -4.49 6.56 6.08
CA MET A 21 -4.06 7.86 5.56
C MET A 21 -2.74 7.77 4.80
N GLU A 22 -1.86 6.86 5.16
CA GLU A 22 -0.65 6.60 4.39
C GLU A 22 -0.99 6.00 3.03
N ILE A 23 -1.93 5.06 3.00
CA ILE A 23 -2.40 4.47 1.76
C ILE A 23 -3.04 5.53 0.87
N TYR A 24 -3.87 6.38 1.45
CA TYR A 24 -4.48 7.51 0.76
C TYR A 24 -3.43 8.38 0.06
N LYS A 25 -2.35 8.67 0.77
CA LYS A 25 -1.26 9.50 0.27
C LYS A 25 -0.44 8.77 -0.81
N TYR A 26 -0.03 7.53 -0.56
CA TYR A 26 0.82 6.79 -1.49
C TYR A 26 0.12 6.41 -2.79
N LEU A 27 -1.17 6.14 -2.74
CA LEU A 27 -1.96 5.81 -3.93
C LEU A 27 -2.53 7.04 -4.63
N HIS A 28 -2.23 8.24 -4.13
CA HIS A 28 -2.72 9.50 -4.68
C HIS A 28 -4.26 9.53 -4.82
N LEU A 29 -4.95 9.03 -3.80
CA LEU A 29 -6.41 8.97 -3.82
C LEU A 29 -7.06 10.35 -3.80
N ASP A 30 -6.34 11.37 -3.35
CA ASP A 30 -6.78 12.77 -3.39
C ASP A 30 -6.97 13.30 -4.82
N GLN A 31 -6.39 12.64 -5.81
CA GLN A 31 -6.48 13.04 -7.21
C GLN A 31 -7.61 12.37 -7.97
N LEU A 32 -8.37 11.50 -7.31
CA LEU A 32 -9.46 10.76 -7.96
C LEU A 32 -10.74 11.60 -7.99
N ASP A 33 -11.47 11.52 -9.12
CA ASP A 33 -12.78 12.15 -9.29
C ASP A 33 -13.93 11.32 -8.78
N CYS A 34 -13.69 10.04 -8.49
CA CYS A 34 -14.73 9.13 -8.02
C CYS A 34 -14.95 9.27 -6.52
N SER A 35 -16.02 8.66 -6.03
CA SER A 35 -16.29 8.62 -4.60
C SER A 35 -15.29 7.70 -3.90
N VAL A 36 -14.68 8.22 -2.83
CA VAL A 36 -13.76 7.48 -1.99
C VAL A 36 -14.23 7.58 -0.55
N ALA A 37 -14.40 6.44 0.12
CA ALA A 37 -14.77 6.41 1.53
C ALA A 37 -13.65 5.79 2.34
N ILE A 38 -13.28 6.45 3.44
CA ILE A 38 -12.30 5.94 4.39
C ILE A 38 -13.03 5.75 5.72
N ILE A 39 -13.04 4.52 6.22
CA ILE A 39 -13.66 4.21 7.50
C ILE A 39 -12.55 3.79 8.45
N LYS A 40 -12.35 4.57 9.49
CA LYS A 40 -11.30 4.32 10.48
C LYS A 40 -11.86 3.63 11.72
N ASN A 41 -11.06 2.78 12.33
CA ASN A 41 -11.36 2.16 13.61
C ASN A 41 -12.63 1.31 13.60
N VAL A 42 -12.82 0.54 12.54
CA VAL A 42 -13.90 -0.43 12.45
C VAL A 42 -13.58 -1.61 13.36
N ARG A 43 -14.55 -2.10 14.10
CA ARG A 43 -14.34 -3.27 14.93
C ARG A 43 -14.05 -4.50 14.09
N SER A 44 -13.01 -5.24 14.47
CA SER A 44 -12.57 -6.44 13.79
C SER A 44 -12.32 -7.55 14.83
N GLY A 45 -12.96 -8.69 14.67
CA GLY A 45 -12.70 -9.83 15.54
C GLY A 45 -11.27 -10.37 15.40
N ARG A 46 -10.65 -10.17 14.26
CA ARG A 46 -9.29 -10.62 13.94
C ARG A 46 -8.22 -9.65 14.43
N MET A 47 -8.45 -8.35 14.28
CA MET A 47 -7.44 -7.31 14.48
C MET A 47 -7.76 -6.35 15.62
N GLY A 48 -8.89 -6.52 16.31
CA GLY A 48 -9.41 -5.54 17.24
C GLY A 48 -10.05 -4.36 16.55
N LYS A 49 -9.24 -3.55 15.88
CA LYS A 49 -9.70 -2.45 15.02
C LYS A 49 -9.00 -2.52 13.68
N LYS A 50 -9.70 -2.10 12.64
CA LYS A 50 -9.15 -2.02 11.29
C LYS A 50 -9.66 -0.78 10.58
N ASP A 51 -8.97 -0.38 9.52
CA ASP A 51 -9.45 0.65 8.60
C ASP A 51 -9.92 -0.02 7.30
N ILE A 52 -10.84 0.63 6.61
CA ILE A 52 -11.35 0.19 5.31
C ILE A 52 -11.35 1.38 4.36
N ILE A 53 -10.91 1.17 3.12
CA ILE A 53 -10.99 2.17 2.06
C ILE A 53 -11.84 1.60 0.93
N LYS A 54 -12.87 2.35 0.53
CA LYS A 54 -13.74 2.00 -0.60
C LYS A 54 -13.55 3.02 -1.71
N ILE A 55 -13.26 2.54 -2.91
CA ILE A 55 -13.04 3.37 -4.09
C ILE A 55 -14.08 2.97 -5.14
N ASP A 56 -14.94 3.91 -5.50
CA ASP A 56 -16.05 3.66 -6.42
C ASP A 56 -15.64 3.87 -7.88
N SER A 57 -14.56 3.22 -8.27
CA SER A 57 -14.08 3.20 -9.65
C SER A 57 -13.13 2.04 -9.83
N PRO A 58 -13.19 1.31 -10.97
CA PRO A 58 -12.16 0.33 -11.29
C PRO A 58 -10.82 1.06 -11.43
N MET A 59 -9.78 0.50 -10.83
CA MET A 59 -8.44 1.05 -10.97
C MET A 59 -7.39 -0.02 -10.75
N ASP A 60 -6.26 0.16 -11.41
CA ASP A 60 -5.08 -0.68 -11.18
C ASP A 60 -4.32 -0.13 -9.99
N LEU A 61 -4.13 -0.97 -8.99
CA LEU A 61 -3.41 -0.61 -7.78
C LEU A 61 -1.99 -1.14 -7.84
N ASP A 62 -1.05 -0.35 -7.32
CA ASP A 62 0.31 -0.83 -7.12
C ASP A 62 0.34 -1.74 -5.88
N LEU A 63 0.28 -3.04 -6.13
CA LEU A 63 0.22 -4.03 -5.05
C LEU A 63 1.53 -4.10 -4.28
N ASP A 64 2.66 -3.73 -4.88
CA ASP A 64 3.95 -3.68 -4.20
C ASP A 64 3.97 -2.57 -3.15
N VAL A 65 3.44 -1.40 -3.47
CA VAL A 65 3.31 -0.30 -2.50
C VAL A 65 2.41 -0.72 -1.35
N LEU A 66 1.26 -1.31 -1.65
CA LEU A 66 0.34 -1.75 -0.61
C LEU A 66 0.96 -2.83 0.28
N GLY A 67 1.62 -3.83 -0.33
CA GLY A 67 2.29 -4.89 0.41
C GLY A 67 3.43 -4.37 1.28
N TYR A 68 4.12 -3.34 0.83
CA TYR A 68 5.15 -2.68 1.64
C TYR A 68 4.56 -1.96 2.85
N ILE A 69 3.44 -1.27 2.66
CA ILE A 69 2.77 -0.55 3.76
C ILE A 69 2.19 -1.53 4.77
N ASP A 70 1.44 -2.53 4.30
CA ASP A 70 0.81 -3.52 5.17
C ASP A 70 0.42 -4.76 4.36
N ALA A 71 1.16 -5.85 4.52
CA ALA A 71 0.89 -7.10 3.81
C ALA A 71 -0.40 -7.80 4.28
N ASN A 72 -1.02 -7.37 5.37
CA ASN A 72 -2.29 -7.94 5.85
C ASN A 72 -3.51 -7.39 5.11
N ILE A 73 -3.33 -6.35 4.31
CA ILE A 73 -4.42 -5.77 3.54
C ILE A 73 -4.97 -6.79 2.55
N THR A 74 -6.29 -6.84 2.44
CA THR A 74 -6.98 -7.64 1.44
C THR A 74 -7.55 -6.68 0.39
N VAL A 75 -7.27 -6.96 -0.89
CA VAL A 75 -7.77 -6.18 -2.01
C VAL A 75 -8.97 -6.91 -2.60
N ASN A 76 -10.15 -6.33 -2.50
CA ASN A 76 -11.38 -6.90 -3.06
C ASN A 76 -11.78 -6.11 -4.30
N ILE A 77 -11.92 -6.81 -5.42
CA ILE A 77 -12.39 -6.23 -6.67
C ILE A 77 -13.89 -6.46 -6.77
N ILE A 78 -14.63 -5.39 -6.96
CA ILE A 78 -16.09 -5.42 -7.00
C ILE A 78 -16.55 -5.08 -8.41
N ARG A 79 -17.45 -5.90 -8.97
CA ARG A 79 -18.11 -5.65 -10.24
C ARG A 79 -19.59 -5.99 -10.11
N ASP A 80 -20.45 -5.08 -10.58
CA ASP A 80 -21.90 -5.24 -10.50
C ASP A 80 -22.39 -5.56 -9.10
N GLY A 81 -21.77 -4.91 -8.10
CA GLY A 81 -22.11 -5.08 -6.70
C GLY A 81 -21.64 -6.38 -6.06
N VAL A 82 -20.89 -7.21 -6.79
CA VAL A 82 -20.42 -8.52 -6.32
C VAL A 82 -18.90 -8.54 -6.29
N ARG A 83 -18.33 -9.14 -5.25
CA ARG A 83 -16.89 -9.36 -5.18
C ARG A 83 -16.50 -10.46 -6.15
N VAL A 84 -15.78 -10.11 -7.22
CA VAL A 84 -15.33 -11.05 -8.24
C VAL A 84 -13.94 -11.58 -7.99
N GLU A 85 -13.12 -10.87 -7.21
CA GLU A 85 -11.76 -11.28 -6.92
C GLU A 85 -11.33 -10.77 -5.55
N LYS A 86 -10.56 -11.58 -4.84
CA LYS A 86 -9.96 -11.24 -3.56
C LYS A 86 -8.46 -11.51 -3.64
N LYS A 87 -7.66 -10.47 -3.58
CA LYS A 87 -6.20 -10.58 -3.64
C LYS A 87 -5.59 -10.41 -2.26
N LYS A 88 -4.69 -11.32 -1.90
CA LYS A 88 -3.86 -11.19 -0.70
C LYS A 88 -2.52 -10.61 -1.10
N LEU A 89 -1.95 -9.79 -0.22
CA LEU A 89 -0.67 -9.14 -0.46
C LEU A 89 0.47 -9.87 0.25
N GLU A 90 1.67 -9.65 -0.27
CA GLU A 90 2.92 -10.13 0.32
C GLU A 90 3.90 -8.97 0.41
N LEU A 91 4.91 -9.09 1.27
CA LEU A 91 6.04 -8.17 1.23
C LEU A 91 6.72 -8.31 -0.12
N PRO A 92 6.84 -7.23 -0.89
CA PRO A 92 7.50 -7.31 -2.19
C PRO A 92 8.98 -7.62 -2.02
N LYS A 93 9.54 -8.39 -2.95
CA LYS A 93 10.97 -8.72 -2.94
C LYS A 93 11.83 -7.55 -3.35
N GLN A 94 11.28 -6.63 -4.14
CA GLN A 94 11.96 -5.39 -4.53
C GLN A 94 10.98 -4.25 -4.66
N LEU A 95 11.48 -3.04 -4.45
CA LEU A 95 10.74 -1.80 -4.62
C LEU A 95 11.48 -0.92 -5.62
N VAL A 96 10.81 -0.53 -6.71
CA VAL A 96 11.40 0.30 -7.76
C VAL A 96 10.74 1.67 -7.72
N ASN A 97 11.53 2.72 -7.50
CA ASN A 97 11.08 4.11 -7.46
C ASN A 97 10.01 4.39 -6.38
N ILE A 98 10.01 3.61 -5.31
CA ILE A 98 9.09 3.80 -4.17
C ILE A 98 9.82 4.46 -3.01
N LEU A 99 11.02 3.99 -2.71
CA LEU A 99 11.86 4.53 -1.64
C LEU A 99 13.02 5.32 -2.24
N LYS A 100 13.44 6.37 -1.56
CA LYS A 100 14.65 7.12 -1.91
C LYS A 100 15.77 6.75 -0.97
N CYS A 101 16.96 6.51 -1.53
CA CYS A 101 18.15 6.25 -0.74
C CYS A 101 18.54 7.51 0.04
N LYS A 102 18.79 7.33 1.33
CA LYS A 102 19.17 8.43 2.23
C LYS A 102 20.69 8.65 2.28
N ASN A 103 21.46 7.77 1.65
CA ASN A 103 22.91 7.90 1.63
C ASN A 103 23.31 8.97 0.61
N PRO A 104 23.89 10.09 1.05
CA PRO A 104 24.27 11.17 0.12
C PRO A 104 25.37 10.77 -0.86
N ARG A 105 26.08 9.67 -0.58
CA ARG A 105 27.15 9.16 -1.45
C ARG A 105 26.65 8.12 -2.45
N CYS A 106 25.35 7.76 -2.38
CA CYS A 106 24.81 6.78 -3.33
C CYS A 106 24.70 7.40 -4.71
N ILE A 107 25.00 6.63 -5.75
CA ILE A 107 24.90 7.09 -7.14
C ILE A 107 23.47 7.53 -7.50
N THR A 108 22.45 6.91 -6.89
CA THR A 108 21.05 7.31 -7.13
C THR A 108 20.72 8.69 -6.55
N THR A 109 21.51 9.17 -5.60
CA THR A 109 21.36 10.52 -5.06
C THR A 109 21.96 11.55 -6.00
N ALA A 110 23.05 11.20 -6.69
CA ALA A 110 23.76 12.08 -7.63
C ALA A 110 23.15 12.06 -9.03
N GLU A 111 22.51 10.95 -9.43
CA GLU A 111 21.98 10.73 -10.76
C GLU A 111 20.47 10.54 -10.72
N ASP A 112 19.72 11.58 -11.03
CA ASP A 112 18.24 11.55 -10.97
C ASP A 112 17.59 10.59 -11.96
N GLN A 113 18.31 10.19 -13.00
CA GLN A 113 17.79 9.35 -14.06
C GLN A 113 17.84 7.86 -13.73
N LEU A 114 18.54 7.47 -12.66
CA LEU A 114 18.61 6.08 -12.26
C LEU A 114 17.39 5.70 -11.45
N ASP A 115 16.88 4.49 -11.71
CA ASP A 115 15.81 3.94 -10.89
C ASP A 115 16.31 3.67 -9.47
N SER A 116 15.53 4.08 -8.50
CA SER A 116 15.77 3.71 -7.10
C SER A 116 15.28 2.29 -6.91
N ILE A 117 16.18 1.37 -6.56
CA ILE A 117 15.85 -0.04 -6.38
C ILE A 117 16.25 -0.47 -4.98
N PHE A 118 15.29 -1.00 -4.22
CA PHE A 118 15.53 -1.55 -2.90
C PHE A 118 15.15 -3.02 -2.89
N LEU A 119 15.99 -3.84 -2.31
CA LEU A 119 15.80 -5.29 -2.23
C LEU A 119 15.50 -5.70 -0.80
N LEU A 120 14.53 -6.60 -0.64
CA LEU A 120 14.18 -7.14 0.67
C LEU A 120 15.32 -7.99 1.19
N SER A 121 15.91 -7.59 2.33
CA SER A 121 17.01 -8.32 2.95
C SER A 121 16.61 -9.08 4.20
N ASP A 122 15.60 -8.61 4.94
CA ASP A 122 15.10 -9.27 6.13
C ASP A 122 13.59 -9.12 6.20
N ALA A 123 12.87 -10.19 5.90
CA ALA A 123 11.41 -10.18 5.87
C ALA A 123 10.78 -9.99 7.25
N GLU A 124 11.41 -10.51 8.31
CA GLU A 124 10.88 -10.38 9.67
C GLU A 124 10.95 -8.94 10.17
N LYS A 125 12.04 -8.26 9.87
CA LYS A 125 12.25 -6.87 10.27
C LYS A 125 11.78 -5.87 9.23
N HIS A 126 11.27 -6.32 8.08
CA HIS A 126 10.88 -5.49 6.96
C HIS A 126 12.02 -4.56 6.52
N THR A 127 13.23 -5.09 6.48
CA THR A 127 14.42 -4.32 6.11
C THR A 127 14.65 -4.42 4.61
N TYR A 128 14.77 -3.27 3.95
CA TYR A 128 15.12 -3.15 2.54
C TYR A 128 16.47 -2.47 2.39
N ARG A 129 17.27 -2.92 1.43
CA ARG A 129 18.59 -2.34 1.15
C ARG A 129 18.65 -1.81 -0.26
N CYS A 130 19.28 -0.64 -0.39
CA CYS A 130 19.55 -0.06 -1.70
C CYS A 130 20.39 -1.03 -2.54
N ALA A 131 19.96 -1.29 -3.78
CA ALA A 131 20.66 -2.21 -4.66
C ALA A 131 22.03 -1.68 -5.09
N TYR A 132 22.28 -0.37 -4.99
CA TYR A 132 23.53 0.25 -5.41
C TYR A 132 24.54 0.38 -4.28
N CYS A 133 24.12 0.84 -3.11
CA CYS A 133 25.03 1.12 -1.99
C CYS A 133 24.79 0.27 -0.74
N GLU A 134 23.77 -0.56 -0.75
CA GLU A 134 23.39 -1.47 0.35
C GLU A 134 22.96 -0.79 1.65
N THR A 135 22.76 0.52 1.63
CA THR A 135 22.20 1.22 2.80
C THR A 135 20.83 0.67 3.14
N ALA A 136 20.62 0.31 4.40
CA ALA A 136 19.37 -0.30 4.84
C ALA A 136 18.34 0.76 5.22
N ILE A 137 17.07 0.46 4.92
CA ILE A 137 15.92 1.20 5.40
C ILE A 137 15.01 0.20 6.12
N ASP A 138 14.74 0.46 7.39
CA ASP A 138 13.81 -0.33 8.18
C ASP A 138 12.42 0.30 8.14
N LYS A 139 11.40 -0.52 7.97
CA LYS A 139 10.02 -0.06 8.01
C LYS A 139 9.64 0.26 9.46
N LYS A 140 9.12 1.45 9.69
CA LYS A 140 8.81 1.97 11.04
C LYS A 140 7.31 1.99 11.36
N PHE A 141 6.50 1.23 10.68
CA PHE A 141 5.06 1.21 10.96
C PHE A 141 4.68 0.05 11.84
#